data_e49b2e79d69e0bea493ffab30fddbcb9
#
_entry.id   e49b2e79d69e0bea493ffab30fddbcb9
#
_cell.length_a   1.000
_cell.length_b   1.000
_cell.length_c   1.000
_cell.angle_alpha   90.00
_cell.angle_beta   90.00
_cell.angle_gamma   90.00
#
_symmetry.space_group_name_H-M   'P 1'
#
loop_
_entity.id
_entity.type
_entity.pdbx_description
1 polymer ?
#
loop_
_entity_poly.entity_id
_entity_poly.type
_entity_poly.pdbx_seq_one_letter_code
_entity_poly.pdbx_strand_id
1 'polypeptide(L)'
;MANIDWYFDFLSPFAYFQFQRLRELQAHGEVSLKPVLFAGLLKHWEHKGPAEIPRKRRFTNRYALWFAPQNGIKFKLPPGHPFPLLAPLRLAHAAGNSYAAVAENFDYVWCEGGTPSDIEGFKARCHRLGIDDPVAALAAGDAFDASADAPGR
;
A
#
# COMPACT_ATOMS: atom_id res chain seq x y z
N MET A 1 18.48 10.78 16.96
CA MET A 1 18.10 10.08 15.72
C MET A 1 16.95 10.82 15.08
N ALA A 2 16.91 10.90 13.77
CA ALA A 2 15.79 11.53 13.07
C ALA A 2 14.55 10.62 13.11
N ASN A 3 13.35 11.21 13.32
CA ASN A 3 12.10 10.50 13.12
C ASN A 3 11.62 10.76 11.70
N ILE A 4 11.35 9.71 10.96
CA ILE A 4 10.95 9.76 9.56
C ILE A 4 9.54 9.21 9.45
N ASP A 5 8.56 10.06 9.11
CA ASP A 5 7.22 9.61 8.77
C ASP A 5 7.17 9.30 7.27
N TRP A 6 6.90 8.04 6.93
CA TRP A 6 6.76 7.61 5.55
C TRP A 6 5.29 7.39 5.20
N TYR A 7 4.74 8.33 4.43
CA TYR A 7 3.36 8.29 3.95
C TYR A 7 3.29 7.56 2.62
N PHE A 8 2.40 6.57 2.51
CA PHE A 8 2.29 5.72 1.33
C PHE A 8 0.89 5.12 1.17
N ASP A 9 0.60 4.60 -0.02
CA ASP A 9 -0.50 3.68 -0.26
C ASP A 9 -0.01 2.40 -0.95
N PHE A 10 -0.87 1.39 -1.01
CA PHE A 10 -0.56 0.12 -1.66
C PHE A 10 -0.81 0.12 -3.18
N LEU A 11 -1.41 1.20 -3.72
CA LEU A 11 -1.73 1.32 -5.15
C LEU A 11 -0.48 1.60 -6.00
N SER A 12 0.53 2.22 -5.42
CA SER A 12 1.70 2.67 -6.17
C SER A 12 2.79 1.60 -6.25
N PRO A 13 3.20 1.15 -7.44
CA PRO A 13 4.37 0.31 -7.58
C PRO A 13 5.66 1.00 -7.12
N PHE A 14 5.71 2.34 -7.20
CA PHE A 14 6.87 3.10 -6.72
C PHE A 14 6.96 3.08 -5.20
N ALA A 15 5.83 3.09 -4.48
CA ALA A 15 5.82 2.90 -3.03
C ALA A 15 6.35 1.50 -2.67
N TYR A 16 5.96 0.46 -3.41
CA TYR A 16 6.53 -0.88 -3.24
C TYR A 16 8.05 -0.90 -3.45
N PHE A 17 8.56 -0.27 -4.51
CA PHE A 17 10.00 -0.20 -4.77
C PHE A 17 10.75 0.55 -3.68
N GLN A 18 10.17 1.64 -3.19
CA GLN A 18 10.72 2.42 -2.09
C GLN A 18 10.74 1.61 -0.78
N PHE A 19 9.67 0.86 -0.49
CA PHE A 19 9.56 0.02 0.69
C PHE A 19 10.70 -0.99 0.79
N GLN A 20 11.16 -1.56 -0.34
CA GLN A 20 12.31 -2.47 -0.36
C GLN A 20 13.59 -1.83 0.20
N ARG A 21 13.69 -0.51 0.12
CA ARG A 21 14.86 0.27 0.55
C ARG A 21 14.69 0.94 1.92
N LEU A 22 13.51 0.88 2.54
CA LEU A 22 13.27 1.55 3.83
C LEU A 22 14.15 1.00 4.96
N ARG A 23 14.56 -0.26 4.88
CA ARG A 23 15.50 -0.84 5.86
C ARG A 23 16.86 -0.12 5.90
N GLU A 24 17.28 0.45 4.78
CA GLU A 24 18.50 1.25 4.72
C GLU A 24 18.34 2.54 5.53
N LEU A 25 17.13 3.15 5.50
CA LEU A 25 16.80 4.35 6.27
C LEU A 25 16.69 4.09 7.76
N GLN A 26 16.27 2.91 8.18
CA GLN A 26 16.20 2.53 9.60
C GLN A 26 17.57 2.55 10.29
N ALA A 27 18.66 2.44 9.55
CA ALA A 27 20.00 2.62 10.09
C ALA A 27 20.30 4.08 10.51
N HIS A 28 19.53 5.03 10.00
CA HIS A 28 19.72 6.48 10.23
C HIS A 28 18.67 7.11 11.16
N GLY A 29 17.59 6.39 11.47
CA GLY A 29 16.52 6.88 12.31
C GLY A 29 15.34 5.92 12.42
N GLU A 30 14.39 6.29 13.27
CA GLU A 30 13.13 5.56 13.37
C GLU A 30 12.22 5.90 12.19
N VAL A 31 11.70 4.87 11.50
CA VAL A 31 10.77 5.04 10.39
C VAL A 31 9.37 4.63 10.84
N SER A 32 8.46 5.60 10.91
CA SER A 32 7.04 5.39 11.15
C SER A 32 6.29 5.17 9.84
N LEU A 33 5.62 4.05 9.70
CA LEU A 33 4.84 3.71 8.52
C LEU A 33 3.44 4.32 8.63
N LYS A 34 3.09 5.20 7.69
CA LYS A 34 1.83 5.97 7.66
C LYS A 34 1.03 5.65 6.39
N PRO A 35 0.29 4.53 6.36
CA PRO A 35 -0.57 4.23 5.22
C PRO A 35 -1.69 5.28 5.09
N VAL A 36 -1.94 5.74 3.87
CA VAL A 36 -2.95 6.76 3.56
C VAL A 36 -3.86 6.31 2.42
N LEU A 37 -5.10 6.73 2.44
CA LEU A 37 -6.02 6.53 1.33
C LEU A 37 -5.80 7.64 0.28
N PHE A 38 -4.79 7.47 -0.57
CA PHE A 38 -4.43 8.47 -1.58
C PHE A 38 -5.58 8.79 -2.56
N ALA A 39 -6.40 7.79 -2.90
CA ALA A 39 -7.59 7.99 -3.72
C ALA A 39 -8.60 8.97 -3.06
N GLY A 40 -8.71 8.95 -1.72
CA GLY A 40 -9.53 9.90 -0.97
C GLY A 40 -9.00 11.33 -1.09
N LEU A 41 -7.69 11.52 -0.98
CA LEU A 41 -7.05 12.83 -1.16
C LEU A 41 -7.25 13.36 -2.58
N LEU A 42 -7.08 12.51 -3.59
CA LEU A 42 -7.34 12.90 -4.98
C LEU A 42 -8.78 13.33 -5.20
N LYS A 43 -9.74 12.59 -4.63
CA LYS A 43 -11.17 12.93 -4.69
C LYS A 43 -11.47 14.27 -4.01
N HIS A 44 -10.89 14.51 -2.83
CA HIS A 44 -11.06 15.77 -2.08
C HIS A 44 -10.60 16.99 -2.89
N TRP A 45 -9.48 16.86 -3.61
CA TRP A 45 -8.92 17.94 -4.43
C TRP A 45 -9.39 17.91 -5.88
N GLU A 46 -10.39 17.09 -6.22
CA GLU A 46 -10.92 16.93 -7.58
C GLU A 46 -9.84 16.60 -8.63
N HIS A 47 -8.81 15.86 -8.20
CA HIS A 47 -7.71 15.44 -9.07
C HIS A 47 -7.86 13.98 -9.51
N LYS A 48 -7.35 13.69 -10.71
CA LYS A 48 -7.20 12.32 -11.21
C LYS A 48 -5.80 11.80 -10.95
N GLY A 49 -5.70 10.62 -10.37
CA GLY A 49 -4.44 9.92 -10.21
C GLY A 49 -3.86 9.42 -11.54
N PRO A 50 -2.53 9.20 -11.61
CA PRO A 50 -1.90 8.68 -12.84
C PRO A 50 -2.49 7.34 -13.31
N ALA A 51 -2.96 6.49 -12.38
CA ALA A 51 -3.57 5.21 -12.69
C ALA A 51 -4.94 5.33 -13.38
N GLU A 52 -5.63 6.44 -13.20
CA GLU A 52 -6.93 6.73 -13.83
C GLU A 52 -6.78 7.29 -15.26
N ILE A 53 -5.60 7.76 -15.62
CA ILE A 53 -5.30 8.33 -16.94
C ILE A 53 -4.65 7.24 -17.80
N PRO A 54 -5.30 6.72 -18.87
CA PRO A 54 -4.87 5.52 -19.58
C PRO A 54 -3.42 5.58 -20.09
N ARG A 55 -2.99 6.73 -20.61
CA ARG A 55 -1.61 6.90 -21.12
C ARG A 55 -0.58 6.89 -19.98
N LYS A 56 -0.88 7.57 -18.85
CA LYS A 56 0.00 7.59 -17.68
C LYS A 56 0.07 6.21 -17.03
N ARG A 57 -1.06 5.53 -16.88
CA ARG A 57 -1.10 4.15 -16.36
C ARG A 57 -0.24 3.20 -17.19
N ARG A 58 -0.36 3.26 -18.53
CA ARG A 58 0.46 2.43 -19.43
C ARG A 58 1.94 2.72 -19.26
N PHE A 59 2.32 4.00 -19.15
CA PHE A 59 3.70 4.40 -18.91
C PHE A 59 4.20 3.86 -17.57
N THR A 60 3.46 4.09 -16.48
CA THR A 60 3.80 3.62 -15.12
C THR A 60 4.01 2.10 -15.09
N ASN A 61 3.08 1.35 -15.67
CA ASN A 61 3.17 -0.12 -15.70
C ASN A 61 4.40 -0.61 -16.49
N ARG A 62 4.67 -0.01 -17.65
CA ARG A 62 5.85 -0.36 -18.46
C ARG A 62 7.15 0.01 -17.75
N TYR A 63 7.19 1.18 -17.13
CA TYR A 63 8.35 1.61 -16.36
C TYR A 63 8.60 0.68 -15.18
N ALA A 64 7.57 0.30 -14.43
CA ALA A 64 7.69 -0.61 -13.30
C ALA A 64 8.21 -2.00 -13.73
N LEU A 65 7.69 -2.56 -14.83
CA LEU A 65 8.16 -3.82 -15.41
C LEU A 65 9.61 -3.78 -15.86
N TRP A 66 10.08 -2.64 -16.33
CA TRP A 66 11.47 -2.44 -16.71
C TRP A 66 12.36 -2.21 -15.47
N PHE A 67 11.92 -1.37 -14.53
CA PHE A 67 12.71 -0.95 -13.37
C PHE A 67 12.98 -2.10 -12.39
N ALA A 68 11.97 -2.90 -12.11
CA ALA A 68 12.06 -3.95 -11.08
C ALA A 68 13.20 -4.95 -11.33
N PRO A 69 13.34 -5.58 -12.52
CA PRO A 69 14.43 -6.52 -12.76
C PRO A 69 15.80 -5.85 -12.79
N GLN A 70 15.90 -4.57 -13.21
CA GLN A 70 17.16 -3.82 -13.16
C GLN A 70 17.67 -3.60 -11.73
N ASN A 71 16.77 -3.63 -10.75
CA ASN A 71 17.07 -3.43 -9.34
C ASN A 71 16.95 -4.73 -8.51
N GLY A 72 16.83 -5.89 -9.14
CA GLY A 72 16.69 -7.17 -8.45
C GLY A 72 15.41 -7.33 -7.64
N ILE A 73 14.36 -6.55 -7.95
CA ILE A 73 13.09 -6.56 -7.24
C ILE A 73 12.15 -7.55 -7.93
N LYS A 74 11.61 -8.50 -7.17
CA LYS A 74 10.51 -9.35 -7.65
C LYS A 74 9.28 -8.49 -7.85
N PHE A 75 8.70 -8.55 -9.04
CA PHE A 75 7.58 -7.69 -9.40
C PHE A 75 6.63 -8.38 -10.38
N LYS A 76 5.34 -8.28 -10.08
CA LYS A 76 4.27 -8.77 -10.92
C LYS A 76 3.12 -7.79 -10.90
N LEU A 77 2.62 -7.38 -12.06
CA LEU A 77 1.44 -6.52 -12.14
C LEU A 77 0.20 -7.28 -11.66
N PRO A 78 -0.55 -6.74 -10.70
CA PRO A 78 -1.82 -7.31 -10.31
C PRO A 78 -2.85 -7.14 -11.43
N PRO A 79 -3.82 -8.06 -11.56
CA PRO A 79 -4.94 -7.86 -12.46
C PRO A 79 -5.78 -6.66 -12.00
N GLY A 80 -6.22 -5.81 -12.94
CA GLY A 80 -7.15 -4.73 -12.65
C GLY A 80 -6.60 -3.53 -11.91
N HIS A 81 -5.35 -3.14 -12.16
CA HIS A 81 -4.82 -1.86 -11.65
C HIS A 81 -5.45 -0.65 -12.40
N PRO A 82 -6.00 0.38 -11.70
CA PRO A 82 -6.10 0.57 -10.26
C PRO A 82 -7.14 -0.34 -9.59
N PHE A 83 -6.92 -0.68 -8.33
CA PHE A 83 -7.78 -1.55 -7.52
C PHE A 83 -8.23 -0.86 -6.23
N PRO A 84 -9.31 -1.35 -5.56
CA PRO A 84 -9.74 -0.83 -4.27
C PRO A 84 -8.68 -1.01 -3.18
N LEU A 85 -8.44 0.05 -2.40
CA LEU A 85 -7.37 0.11 -1.40
C LEU A 85 -7.81 -0.16 0.03
N LEU A 86 -9.10 -0.12 0.32
CA LEU A 86 -9.59 -0.20 1.70
C LEU A 86 -9.17 -1.48 2.42
N ALA A 87 -9.27 -2.64 1.77
CA ALA A 87 -8.91 -3.91 2.39
C ALA A 87 -7.43 -3.97 2.83
N PRO A 88 -6.43 -3.68 1.98
CA PRO A 88 -5.04 -3.68 2.42
C PRO A 88 -4.72 -2.59 3.46
N LEU A 89 -5.36 -1.41 3.39
CA LEU A 89 -5.17 -0.36 4.39
C LEU A 89 -5.73 -0.77 5.76
N ARG A 90 -6.92 -1.35 5.78
CA ARG A 90 -7.55 -1.86 7.00
C ARG A 90 -6.75 -2.98 7.63
N LEU A 91 -6.22 -3.90 6.81
CA LEU A 91 -5.36 -4.98 7.31
C LEU A 91 -4.07 -4.42 7.94
N ALA A 92 -3.42 -3.49 7.29
CA ALA A 92 -2.23 -2.84 7.84
C ALA A 92 -2.54 -2.15 9.18
N HIS A 93 -3.67 -1.44 9.26
CA HIS A 93 -4.11 -0.76 10.47
C HIS A 93 -4.43 -1.75 11.60
N ALA A 94 -5.20 -2.81 11.32
CA ALA A 94 -5.54 -3.86 12.29
C ALA A 94 -4.28 -4.54 12.87
N ALA A 95 -3.20 -4.61 12.09
CA ALA A 95 -1.88 -5.11 12.51
C ALA A 95 -0.93 -4.01 13.02
N GLY A 96 -1.46 -2.86 13.45
CA GLY A 96 -0.71 -1.75 14.05
C GLY A 96 0.25 -1.04 13.09
N ASN A 97 0.00 -1.08 11.79
CA ASN A 97 0.89 -0.56 10.74
C ASN A 97 2.33 -1.07 10.86
N SER A 98 2.47 -2.29 11.36
CA SER A 98 3.78 -2.92 11.53
C SER A 98 4.49 -3.13 10.19
N TYR A 99 5.82 -3.18 10.23
CA TYR A 99 6.61 -3.46 9.03
C TYR A 99 6.19 -4.78 8.37
N ALA A 100 5.91 -5.81 9.16
CA ALA A 100 5.45 -7.11 8.66
C ALA A 100 4.10 -7.01 7.94
N ALA A 101 3.15 -6.24 8.47
CA ALA A 101 1.85 -6.05 7.85
C ALA A 101 1.92 -5.28 6.53
N VAL A 102 2.78 -4.26 6.48
CA VAL A 102 3.01 -3.48 5.25
C VAL A 102 3.72 -4.33 4.21
N ALA A 103 4.74 -5.10 4.60
CA ALA A 103 5.44 -6.04 3.73
C ALA A 103 4.48 -7.07 3.12
N GLU A 104 3.65 -7.70 3.97
CA GLU A 104 2.69 -8.71 3.56
C GLU A 104 1.70 -8.19 2.48
N ASN A 105 1.20 -6.97 2.66
CA ASN A 105 0.31 -6.35 1.68
C ASN A 105 1.02 -6.00 0.37
N PHE A 106 2.22 -5.43 0.43
CA PHE A 106 2.99 -5.11 -0.75
C PHE A 106 3.42 -6.35 -1.53
N ASP A 107 3.87 -7.38 -0.84
CA ASP A 107 4.33 -8.64 -1.47
C ASP A 107 3.15 -9.36 -2.12
N TYR A 108 2.00 -9.43 -1.45
CA TYR A 108 0.80 -10.01 -2.04
C TYR A 108 0.40 -9.30 -3.34
N VAL A 109 0.40 -7.97 -3.35
CA VAL A 109 -0.03 -7.19 -4.51
C VAL A 109 1.03 -7.19 -5.62
N TRP A 110 2.26 -6.85 -5.29
CA TRP A 110 3.27 -6.49 -6.28
C TRP A 110 4.33 -7.57 -6.54
N CYS A 111 4.51 -8.53 -5.62
CA CYS A 111 5.39 -9.67 -5.82
C CYS A 111 4.61 -10.88 -6.35
N GLU A 112 3.45 -11.18 -5.75
CA GLU A 112 2.62 -12.32 -6.13
C GLU A 112 1.63 -11.97 -7.27
N GLY A 113 1.28 -10.69 -7.43
CA GLY A 113 0.27 -10.19 -8.35
C GLY A 113 -1.14 -10.52 -7.90
N GLY A 114 -1.37 -10.53 -6.60
CA GLY A 114 -2.67 -10.81 -5.99
C GLY A 114 -3.67 -9.67 -6.19
N THR A 115 -4.95 -10.01 -6.13
CA THR A 115 -6.05 -9.04 -6.16
C THR A 115 -6.39 -8.61 -4.74
N PRO A 116 -6.17 -7.34 -4.34
CA PRO A 116 -6.35 -6.90 -2.96
C PRO A 116 -7.77 -7.09 -2.40
N SER A 117 -8.78 -7.09 -3.26
CA SER A 117 -10.18 -7.30 -2.91
C SER A 117 -10.59 -8.79 -2.86
N ASP A 118 -9.68 -9.70 -3.14
CA ASP A 118 -9.95 -11.14 -2.99
C ASP A 118 -10.09 -11.51 -1.52
N ILE A 119 -11.25 -12.07 -1.16
CA ILE A 119 -11.61 -12.41 0.24
C ILE A 119 -10.70 -13.51 0.79
N GLU A 120 -10.42 -14.53 -0.01
CA GLU A 120 -9.59 -15.65 0.46
C GLU A 120 -8.13 -15.22 0.63
N GLY A 121 -7.61 -14.41 -0.30
CA GLY A 121 -6.30 -13.78 -0.15
C GLY A 121 -6.24 -12.83 1.06
N PHE A 122 -7.32 -12.14 1.38
CA PHE A 122 -7.40 -11.30 2.58
C PHE A 122 -7.33 -12.14 3.86
N LYS A 123 -8.13 -13.20 3.97
CA LYS A 123 -8.12 -14.12 5.12
C LYS A 123 -6.75 -14.78 5.30
N ALA A 124 -6.13 -15.22 4.22
CA ALA A 124 -4.79 -15.81 4.26
C ALA A 124 -3.75 -14.83 4.82
N ARG A 125 -3.81 -13.57 4.43
CA ARG A 125 -2.93 -12.51 4.97
C ARG A 125 -3.20 -12.23 6.44
N CYS A 126 -4.48 -12.17 6.85
CA CYS A 126 -4.85 -12.06 8.26
C CYS A 126 -4.21 -13.19 9.09
N HIS A 127 -4.36 -14.43 8.63
CA HIS A 127 -3.79 -15.60 9.30
C HIS A 127 -2.26 -15.51 9.44
N ARG A 128 -1.55 -15.12 8.36
CA ARG A 128 -0.07 -14.93 8.39
C ARG A 128 0.38 -13.83 9.36
N LEU A 129 -0.50 -12.85 9.61
CA LEU A 129 -0.25 -11.75 10.55
C LEU A 129 -0.76 -12.02 11.98
N GLY A 130 -1.31 -13.22 12.24
CA GLY A 130 -1.85 -13.58 13.54
C GLY A 130 -3.15 -12.84 13.89
N ILE A 131 -3.93 -12.43 12.88
CA ILE A 131 -5.23 -11.80 13.04
C ILE A 131 -6.31 -12.87 12.92
N ASP A 132 -6.94 -13.20 14.05
CA ASP A 132 -7.92 -14.28 14.14
C ASP A 132 -9.30 -13.90 13.59
N ASP A 133 -9.64 -12.62 13.58
CA ASP A 133 -10.93 -12.12 13.08
C ASP A 133 -10.76 -11.21 11.83
N PRO A 134 -10.82 -11.80 10.63
CA PRO A 134 -10.76 -11.03 9.39
C PRO A 134 -11.93 -10.06 9.19
N VAL A 135 -13.10 -10.34 9.79
CA VAL A 135 -14.27 -9.46 9.70
C VAL A 135 -14.04 -8.20 10.52
N ALA A 136 -13.55 -8.34 11.75
CA ALA A 136 -13.15 -7.20 12.57
C ALA A 136 -12.02 -6.40 11.92
N ALA A 137 -11.06 -7.06 11.27
CA ALA A 137 -9.99 -6.38 10.54
C ALA A 137 -10.52 -5.55 9.36
N LEU A 138 -11.55 -6.03 8.66
CA LEU A 138 -12.22 -5.26 7.59
C LEU A 138 -13.05 -4.11 8.14
N ALA A 139 -13.58 -4.22 9.35
CA ALA A 139 -14.36 -3.17 10.01
C ALA A 139 -13.48 -2.10 10.68
N ALA A 140 -12.18 -2.35 10.89
CA ALA A 140 -11.24 -1.45 11.56
C ALA A 140 -10.98 -0.12 10.81
N GLY A 141 -11.84 0.26 9.90
CA GLY A 141 -11.62 1.31 8.91
C GLY A 141 -12.21 2.68 9.19
N ASP A 142 -12.94 2.87 10.27
CA ASP A 142 -13.51 4.19 10.60
C ASP A 142 -12.40 5.23 10.90
N ALA A 143 -11.20 4.78 11.24
CA ALA A 143 -10.04 5.64 11.43
C ALA A 143 -9.45 6.22 10.13
N PHE A 144 -9.70 5.59 8.96
CA PHE A 144 -9.21 6.12 7.68
C PHE A 144 -10.11 7.19 7.08
N ASP A 145 -11.41 7.16 7.38
CA ASP A 145 -12.33 8.23 6.98
C ASP A 145 -12.04 9.51 7.77
N ALA A 146 -11.60 9.39 9.04
CA ALA A 146 -11.21 10.52 9.86
C ALA A 146 -9.85 11.15 9.46
N SER A 147 -8.94 10.40 8.83
CA SER A 147 -7.66 10.95 8.36
C SER A 147 -7.78 11.74 7.06
N ALA A 148 -8.92 11.61 6.35
CA ALA A 148 -9.24 12.48 5.21
C ALA A 148 -9.54 13.92 5.63
N ASP A 149 -9.86 14.15 6.92
CA ASP A 149 -10.10 15.44 7.53
C ASP A 149 -8.84 16.02 8.22
N ALA A 150 -7.64 15.57 7.89
CA ALA A 150 -6.42 16.22 8.38
C ALA A 150 -6.41 17.67 7.89
N PRO A 151 -6.39 18.66 8.80
CA PRO A 151 -6.47 20.06 8.42
C PRO A 151 -5.25 20.43 7.59
N GLY A 152 -5.45 20.66 6.32
CA GLY A 152 -4.51 21.37 5.49
C GLY A 152 -4.43 22.82 5.97
N ARG A 153 -3.37 23.17 6.67
CA ARG A 153 -2.89 24.55 6.77
C ARG A 153 -1.38 24.55 6.64
#